data_c33e13c62c6ee1486e989f1efef7ec9b
#
_entry.id   c33e13c62c6ee1486e989f1efef7ec9b
#
_cell.length_a   1.000
_cell.length_b   1.000
_cell.length_c   1.000
_cell.angle_alpha   90.00
_cell.angle_beta   90.00
_cell.angle_gamma   90.00
#
_symmetry.space_group_name_H-M   'P 1'
#
loop_
_entity.id
_entity.type
_entity.pdbx_description
1 polymer ?
#
loop_
_entity_poly.entity_id
_entity_poly.type
_entity_poly.pdbx_seq_one_letter_code
_entity_poly.pdbx_strand_id
1 'polypeptide(L)'
;MDGTRVRILKDITEWANDRSLASPRVFWLTGQAGSGKTTIVYTIAKRFEEGVNDNRHAVLGANFLCSRQFQETQAQTRIIPTITYQLAHTSKSYANTLHVADKFNAVSREVATQIKDLLVGPWQQFEATRPPELPPYLIVIDALDEIKDNKGPAFLSDILTAIKEYNLRGFKFLVTSRTNPDVVKLCESFASKAVCRLQDVSIEEARSDIETYLKTKLPMLADSPELVELGRRAGGLFIYAATAVNNLTRHTSITAR
;
A
#
# COMPACT_ATOMS: atom_id res chain seq x y z
N MET A 1 -4.12 -14.38 2.44
CA MET A 1 -4.29 -14.96 1.08
C MET A 1 -3.12 -15.89 0.78
N ASP A 2 -3.09 -16.99 1.49
CA ASP A 2 -1.99 -17.94 1.35
C ASP A 2 -2.03 -18.59 -0.03
N GLY A 3 -0.90 -18.62 -0.72
CA GLY A 3 -0.74 -19.23 -2.03
C GLY A 3 -1.19 -18.41 -3.25
N THR A 4 -1.69 -17.18 -3.07
CA THR A 4 -2.05 -16.29 -4.21
C THR A 4 -1.15 -15.07 -4.28
N ARG A 5 -0.98 -14.49 -5.48
CA ARG A 5 -0.14 -13.29 -5.71
C ARG A 5 1.30 -13.43 -5.21
N VAL A 6 1.82 -14.66 -5.18
CA VAL A 6 3.11 -15.01 -4.55
C VAL A 6 4.25 -14.20 -5.16
N ARG A 7 4.31 -14.07 -6.49
CA ARG A 7 5.34 -13.31 -7.19
C ARG A 7 5.31 -11.83 -6.82
N ILE A 8 4.14 -11.21 -6.89
CA ILE A 8 3.98 -9.77 -6.58
C ILE A 8 4.34 -9.48 -5.12
N LEU A 9 3.89 -10.35 -4.21
CA LEU A 9 4.23 -10.23 -2.79
C LEU A 9 5.73 -10.37 -2.55
N LYS A 10 6.40 -11.26 -3.29
CA LYS A 10 7.85 -11.43 -3.24
C LYS A 10 8.56 -10.17 -3.77
N ASP A 11 8.19 -9.70 -4.95
CA ASP A 11 8.80 -8.51 -5.59
C ASP A 11 8.69 -7.27 -4.68
N ILE A 12 7.51 -7.05 -4.06
CA ILE A 12 7.32 -5.93 -3.12
C ILE A 12 8.16 -6.12 -1.87
N THR A 13 8.25 -7.34 -1.34
CA THR A 13 9.05 -7.64 -0.14
C THR A 13 10.55 -7.43 -0.40
N GLU A 14 11.07 -7.91 -1.53
CA GLU A 14 12.47 -7.72 -1.94
C GLU A 14 12.78 -6.23 -2.14
N TRP A 15 11.91 -5.51 -2.85
CA TRP A 15 12.06 -4.07 -3.02
C TRP A 15 12.05 -3.30 -1.69
N ALA A 16 11.13 -3.62 -0.77
CA ALA A 16 11.04 -2.94 0.51
C ALA A 16 12.31 -3.13 1.35
N ASN A 17 12.94 -4.30 1.26
CA ASN A 17 14.16 -4.64 1.98
C ASN A 17 15.45 -4.16 1.28
N ASP A 18 15.37 -3.75 0.01
CA ASP A 18 16.53 -3.29 -0.73
C ASP A 18 17.01 -1.92 -0.23
N ARG A 19 18.19 -1.90 0.39
CA ARG A 19 18.84 -0.72 0.99
C ARG A 19 19.78 0.00 0.02
N SER A 20 19.96 -0.52 -1.20
CA SER A 20 20.88 0.08 -2.17
C SER A 20 20.46 1.51 -2.50
N LEU A 21 21.45 2.37 -2.76
CA LEU A 21 21.20 3.77 -3.13
C LEU A 21 20.43 3.89 -4.46
N ALA A 22 20.59 2.91 -5.33
CA ALA A 22 19.91 2.83 -6.62
C ALA A 22 18.46 2.30 -6.48
N SER A 23 18.09 1.73 -5.33
CA SER A 23 16.77 1.17 -5.12
C SER A 23 15.68 2.23 -5.24
N PRO A 24 14.62 1.97 -6.01
CA PRO A 24 13.48 2.88 -6.12
C PRO A 24 12.88 3.23 -4.75
N ARG A 25 12.53 4.50 -4.53
CA ARG A 25 11.89 4.94 -3.29
C ARG A 25 10.40 4.70 -3.29
N VAL A 26 9.80 4.59 -4.47
CA VAL A 26 8.36 4.38 -4.63
C VAL A 26 8.11 3.09 -5.39
N PHE A 27 7.23 2.27 -4.86
CA PHE A 27 6.63 1.14 -5.57
C PHE A 27 5.15 1.48 -5.83
N TRP A 28 4.79 1.59 -7.10
CA TRP A 28 3.42 1.87 -7.49
C TRP A 28 2.72 0.63 -7.99
N LEU A 29 1.71 0.18 -7.24
CA LEU A 29 0.86 -0.96 -7.59
C LEU A 29 -0.44 -0.43 -8.19
N THR A 30 -0.66 -0.64 -9.48
CA THR A 30 -1.86 -0.18 -10.17
C THR A 30 -2.67 -1.33 -10.76
N GLY A 31 -3.97 -1.10 -10.98
CA GLY A 31 -4.87 -2.09 -11.58
C GLY A 31 -6.33 -1.73 -11.41
N GLN A 32 -7.18 -2.47 -12.10
CA GLN A 32 -8.62 -2.27 -12.08
C GLN A 32 -9.22 -2.39 -10.67
N ALA A 33 -10.45 -1.87 -10.49
CA ALA A 33 -11.23 -2.14 -9.29
C ALA A 33 -11.44 -3.65 -9.13
N GLY A 34 -11.29 -4.14 -7.89
CA GLY A 34 -11.49 -5.56 -7.59
C GLY A 34 -10.34 -6.49 -8.01
N SER A 35 -9.20 -5.98 -8.49
CA SER A 35 -8.02 -6.79 -8.84
C SER A 35 -7.21 -7.29 -7.63
N GLY A 36 -7.56 -6.88 -6.42
CA GLY A 36 -6.94 -7.34 -5.17
C GLY A 36 -5.81 -6.44 -4.64
N LYS A 37 -5.64 -5.20 -5.13
CA LYS A 37 -4.60 -4.25 -4.64
C LYS A 37 -4.59 -4.10 -3.13
N THR A 38 -5.72 -3.73 -2.54
CA THR A 38 -5.87 -3.56 -1.09
C THR A 38 -5.49 -4.82 -0.31
N THR A 39 -5.82 -6.02 -0.82
CA THR A 39 -5.45 -7.27 -0.16
C THR A 39 -3.94 -7.51 -0.22
N ILE A 40 -3.29 -7.18 -1.35
CA ILE A 40 -1.83 -7.26 -1.50
C ILE A 40 -1.16 -6.33 -0.49
N VAL A 41 -1.56 -5.05 -0.44
CA VAL A 41 -0.96 -4.07 0.49
C VAL A 41 -1.22 -4.42 1.95
N TYR A 42 -2.41 -4.92 2.28
CA TYR A 42 -2.72 -5.40 3.63
C TYR A 42 -1.80 -6.56 4.04
N THR A 43 -1.59 -7.52 3.13
CA THR A 43 -0.69 -8.66 3.37
C THR A 43 0.76 -8.19 3.57
N ILE A 44 1.22 -7.22 2.78
CA ILE A 44 2.55 -6.62 2.92
C ILE A 44 2.66 -5.87 4.25
N ALA A 45 1.71 -5.00 4.57
CA ALA A 45 1.71 -4.24 5.83
C ALA A 45 1.80 -5.19 7.04
N LYS A 46 0.97 -6.23 7.06
CA LYS A 46 0.98 -7.24 8.13
C LYS A 46 2.32 -7.95 8.27
N ARG A 47 2.96 -8.34 7.16
CA ARG A 47 4.29 -8.99 7.19
C ARG A 47 5.36 -8.11 7.84
N PHE A 48 5.35 -6.81 7.53
CA PHE A 48 6.33 -5.86 8.06
C PHE A 48 5.98 -5.35 9.46
N GLU A 49 4.73 -5.42 9.87
CA GLU A 49 4.30 -5.17 11.25
C GLU A 49 4.77 -6.29 12.19
N GLU A 50 4.61 -7.56 11.78
CA GLU A 50 5.03 -8.74 12.55
C GLU A 50 6.56 -8.86 12.64
N GLY A 51 7.30 -8.28 11.69
CA GLY A 51 8.77 -8.31 11.62
C GLY A 51 9.51 -7.27 12.46
N VAL A 52 8.85 -6.50 13.31
CA VAL A 52 9.41 -5.36 14.08
C VAL A 52 10.64 -5.71 14.92
N ASN A 53 10.86 -6.98 15.26
CA ASN A 53 11.98 -7.41 16.09
C ASN A 53 13.23 -7.86 15.31
N ASP A 54 13.23 -7.79 13.99
CA ASP A 54 14.36 -8.18 13.16
C ASP A 54 14.94 -7.00 12.39
N ASN A 55 16.08 -6.46 12.86
CA ASN A 55 16.78 -5.34 12.22
C ASN A 55 17.26 -5.62 10.78
N ARG A 56 16.98 -6.80 10.23
CA ARG A 56 17.34 -7.18 8.86
C ARG A 56 16.28 -6.79 7.83
N HIS A 57 15.04 -6.62 8.24
CA HIS A 57 13.90 -6.34 7.35
C HIS A 57 13.39 -4.92 7.51
N ALA A 58 12.82 -4.36 6.46
CA ALA A 58 12.10 -3.09 6.52
C ALA A 58 11.04 -3.16 7.63
N VAL A 59 10.75 -2.02 8.24
CA VAL A 59 9.76 -1.91 9.31
C VAL A 59 8.54 -1.17 8.76
N LEU A 60 7.34 -1.65 9.05
CA LEU A 60 6.13 -0.87 8.76
C LEU A 60 6.17 0.41 9.59
N GLY A 61 6.48 1.52 8.94
CA GLY A 61 6.52 2.83 9.58
C GLY A 61 5.14 3.43 9.74
N ALA A 62 4.32 3.31 8.69
CA ALA A 62 2.95 3.81 8.69
C ALA A 62 2.12 3.20 7.55
N ASN A 63 0.80 3.27 7.71
CA ASN A 63 -0.15 2.98 6.66
C ASN A 63 -1.32 3.98 6.66
N PHE A 64 -1.86 4.25 5.48
CA PHE A 64 -3.09 5.02 5.30
C PHE A 64 -3.92 4.39 4.19
N LEU A 65 -5.17 4.06 4.50
CA LEU A 65 -6.14 3.50 3.57
C LEU A 65 -7.13 4.59 3.18
N CYS A 66 -7.04 5.09 1.95
CA CYS A 66 -8.05 5.99 1.41
C CYS A 66 -9.35 5.22 1.14
N SER A 67 -10.49 5.77 1.52
CA SER A 67 -11.78 5.13 1.30
C SER A 67 -12.88 6.15 1.12
N ARG A 68 -13.70 5.96 0.08
CA ARG A 68 -14.89 6.79 -0.18
C ARG A 68 -16.02 6.55 0.82
N GLN A 69 -15.94 5.48 1.60
CA GLN A 69 -16.97 5.15 2.60
C GLN A 69 -16.88 6.01 3.84
N PHE A 70 -15.69 6.55 4.15
CA PHE A 70 -15.46 7.35 5.35
C PHE A 70 -14.92 8.72 4.98
N GLN A 71 -15.61 9.77 5.40
CA GLN A 71 -15.26 11.16 5.07
C GLN A 71 -13.84 11.53 5.50
N GLU A 72 -13.37 11.00 6.61
CA GLU A 72 -12.05 11.28 7.17
C GLU A 72 -10.92 10.70 6.31
N THR A 73 -11.14 9.53 5.69
CA THR A 73 -10.15 8.86 4.86
C THR A 73 -10.13 9.33 3.39
N GLN A 74 -11.09 10.19 3.02
CA GLN A 74 -11.09 10.89 1.72
C GLN A 74 -10.26 12.17 1.72
N ALA A 75 -9.95 12.71 2.90
CA ALA A 75 -9.29 14.00 3.03
C ALA A 75 -7.76 13.85 2.92
N GLN A 76 -7.17 14.35 1.83
CA GLN A 76 -5.70 14.32 1.64
C GLN A 76 -4.93 14.93 2.81
N THR A 77 -5.51 15.93 3.50
CA THR A 77 -4.90 16.60 4.64
C THR A 77 -4.77 15.72 5.89
N ARG A 78 -5.42 14.55 5.91
CA ARG A 78 -5.30 13.57 7.01
C ARG A 78 -4.15 12.58 6.81
N ILE A 79 -3.64 12.44 5.59
CA ILE A 79 -2.65 11.40 5.26
C ILE A 79 -1.34 11.65 6.00
N ILE A 80 -0.73 12.82 5.82
CA ILE A 80 0.58 13.13 6.42
C ILE A 80 0.54 13.15 7.94
N PRO A 81 -0.44 13.81 8.61
CA PRO A 81 -0.55 13.74 10.06
C PRO A 81 -0.68 12.32 10.61
N THR A 82 -1.45 11.46 9.93
CA THR A 82 -1.61 10.05 10.33
C THR A 82 -0.30 9.27 10.17
N ILE A 83 0.41 9.45 9.05
CA ILE A 83 1.72 8.83 8.81
C ILE A 83 2.72 9.28 9.88
N THR A 84 2.80 10.58 10.15
CA THR A 84 3.69 11.15 11.15
C THR A 84 3.41 10.61 12.55
N TYR A 85 2.14 10.50 12.91
CA TYR A 85 1.71 9.93 14.19
C TYR A 85 2.15 8.46 14.35
N GLN A 86 1.93 7.64 13.33
CA GLN A 86 2.32 6.23 13.34
C GLN A 86 3.84 6.05 13.37
N LEU A 87 4.59 6.84 12.60
CA LEU A 87 6.06 6.86 12.64
C LEU A 87 6.58 7.21 14.04
N ALA A 88 5.96 8.18 14.71
CA ALA A 88 6.33 8.56 16.07
C ALA A 88 6.09 7.43 17.09
N HIS A 89 5.08 6.61 16.88
CA HIS A 89 4.83 5.41 17.69
C HIS A 89 5.84 4.28 17.40
N THR A 90 6.23 4.14 16.14
CA THR A 90 7.19 3.12 15.71
C THR A 90 8.62 3.47 16.12
N SER A 91 8.97 4.76 16.19
CA SER A 91 10.33 5.23 16.50
C SER A 91 10.33 6.36 17.52
N LYS A 92 10.78 6.05 18.75
CA LYS A 92 10.98 7.06 19.80
C LYS A 92 11.96 8.16 19.40
N SER A 93 13.01 7.81 18.66
CA SER A 93 13.99 8.80 18.18
C SER A 93 13.38 9.75 17.16
N TYR A 94 12.53 9.26 16.26
CA TYR A 94 11.77 10.12 15.36
C TYR A 94 10.74 10.97 16.13
N ALA A 95 10.04 10.40 17.12
CA ALA A 95 9.09 11.12 17.95
C ALA A 95 9.74 12.35 18.63
N ASN A 96 10.98 12.23 19.09
CA ASN A 96 11.73 13.32 19.73
C ASN A 96 11.95 14.50 18.79
N THR A 97 12.00 14.30 17.47
CA THR A 97 12.16 15.38 16.48
C THR A 97 10.87 16.15 16.23
N LEU A 98 9.72 15.64 16.69
CA LEU A 98 8.41 16.26 16.55
C LEU A 98 8.06 17.23 17.68
N HIS A 99 8.80 17.22 18.79
CA HIS A 99 8.48 17.99 20.01
C HIS A 99 8.72 19.51 19.91
N VAL A 100 8.89 20.09 18.72
CA VAL A 100 9.01 21.55 18.55
C VAL A 100 7.61 22.14 18.43
N ALA A 101 7.31 23.11 19.30
CA ALA A 101 5.98 23.65 19.64
C ALA A 101 5.09 24.14 18.48
N ASP A 102 5.62 24.41 17.30
CA ASP A 102 4.85 24.97 16.17
C ASP A 102 4.18 23.93 15.26
N LYS A 103 4.37 22.64 15.50
CA LYS A 103 3.87 21.58 14.60
C LYS A 103 2.38 21.31 14.71
N PHE A 104 1.73 21.68 15.81
CA PHE A 104 0.28 21.54 15.95
C PHE A 104 -0.51 22.34 14.89
N ASN A 105 0.01 23.50 14.49
CA ASN A 105 -0.59 24.30 13.42
C ASN A 105 -0.37 23.69 12.03
N ALA A 106 0.64 22.85 11.84
CA ALA A 106 0.94 22.23 10.55
C ALA A 106 -0.14 21.25 10.10
N VAL A 107 -0.85 20.59 11.03
CA VAL A 107 -1.91 19.62 10.73
C VAL A 107 -3.08 20.26 9.96
N SER A 108 -3.35 21.54 10.15
CA SER A 108 -4.42 22.28 9.47
C SER A 108 -3.99 22.96 8.17
N ARG A 109 -2.69 22.88 7.81
CA ARG A 109 -2.13 23.51 6.62
C ARG A 109 -2.30 22.66 5.36
N GLU A 110 -1.93 23.23 4.22
CA GLU A 110 -1.91 22.51 2.95
C GLU A 110 -0.92 21.34 2.96
N VAL A 111 -1.16 20.34 2.11
CA VAL A 111 -0.41 19.07 2.08
C VAL A 111 1.09 19.29 1.89
N ALA A 112 1.50 20.15 0.96
CA ALA A 112 2.92 20.43 0.72
C ALA A 112 3.63 20.97 1.99
N THR A 113 2.94 21.82 2.77
CA THR A 113 3.44 22.31 4.07
C THR A 113 3.48 21.22 5.11
N GLN A 114 2.43 20.36 5.17
CA GLN A 114 2.41 19.20 6.06
C GLN A 114 3.59 18.26 5.77
N ILE A 115 3.85 17.95 4.49
CA ILE A 115 4.97 17.10 4.09
C ILE A 115 6.29 17.71 4.58
N LYS A 116 6.49 19.01 4.36
CA LYS A 116 7.72 19.70 4.78
C LYS A 116 7.89 19.70 6.29
N ASP A 117 6.86 20.14 7.03
CA ASP A 117 6.95 20.41 8.46
C ASP A 117 6.80 19.15 9.34
N LEU A 118 5.98 18.19 8.92
CA LEU A 118 5.67 16.99 9.70
C LEU A 118 6.47 15.76 9.26
N LEU A 119 6.90 15.68 8.00
CA LEU A 119 7.61 14.51 7.50
C LEU A 119 9.09 14.84 7.22
N VAL A 120 9.37 15.78 6.32
CA VAL A 120 10.74 16.07 5.84
C VAL A 120 11.63 16.61 6.95
N GLY A 121 11.23 17.70 7.61
CA GLY A 121 12.07 18.34 8.65
C GLY A 121 12.40 17.40 9.81
N PRO A 122 11.42 16.73 10.43
CA PRO A 122 11.68 15.74 11.46
C PRO A 122 12.53 14.58 10.97
N TRP A 123 12.29 14.10 9.73
CA TRP A 123 13.07 13.01 9.16
C TRP A 123 14.54 13.36 8.99
N GLN A 124 14.86 14.52 8.45
CA GLN A 124 16.25 14.98 8.27
C GLN A 124 16.99 15.06 9.60
N GLN A 125 16.34 15.57 10.65
CA GLN A 125 16.93 15.59 11.99
C GLN A 125 17.18 14.19 12.54
N PHE A 126 16.22 13.29 12.34
CA PHE A 126 16.33 11.90 12.77
C PHE A 126 17.40 11.15 11.96
N GLU A 127 17.41 11.31 10.63
CA GLU A 127 18.36 10.63 9.73
C GLU A 127 19.81 10.99 10.06
N ALA A 128 20.09 12.23 10.46
CA ALA A 128 21.43 12.68 10.84
C ALA A 128 22.03 11.87 12.02
N THR A 129 21.17 11.31 12.88
CA THR A 129 21.59 10.51 14.06
C THR A 129 21.32 9.02 13.88
N ARG A 130 20.67 8.64 12.78
CA ARG A 130 20.26 7.26 12.53
C ARG A 130 21.42 6.44 11.97
N PRO A 131 21.74 5.28 12.59
CA PRO A 131 22.72 4.36 12.01
C PRO A 131 22.32 3.94 10.59
N PRO A 132 23.25 4.01 9.60
CA PRO A 132 22.95 3.71 8.21
C PRO A 132 22.55 2.25 7.96
N GLU A 133 22.91 1.35 8.88
CA GLU A 133 22.59 -0.08 8.83
C GLU A 133 21.13 -0.38 9.17
N LEU A 134 20.39 0.57 9.74
CA LEU A 134 19.00 0.35 10.09
C LEU A 134 18.13 0.18 8.84
N PRO A 135 17.15 -0.74 8.90
CA PRO A 135 16.26 -1.03 7.76
C PRO A 135 15.37 0.16 7.43
N PRO A 136 14.93 0.31 6.17
CA PRO A 136 14.03 1.39 5.81
C PRO A 136 12.65 1.26 6.48
N TYR A 137 11.97 2.37 6.62
CA TYR A 137 10.56 2.42 7.00
C TYR A 137 9.69 2.31 5.75
N LEU A 138 8.81 1.33 5.74
CA LEU A 138 7.78 1.16 4.72
C LEU A 138 6.56 2.03 5.08
N ILE A 139 6.20 2.92 4.17
CA ILE A 139 4.99 3.73 4.24
C ILE A 139 4.01 3.20 3.19
N VAL A 140 2.83 2.81 3.61
CA VAL A 140 1.80 2.26 2.73
C VAL A 140 0.67 3.27 2.56
N ILE A 141 0.35 3.62 1.30
CA ILE A 141 -0.77 4.52 0.97
C ILE A 141 -1.64 3.79 -0.06
N ASP A 142 -2.78 3.29 0.39
CA ASP A 142 -3.69 2.50 -0.45
C ASP A 142 -4.80 3.36 -1.03
N ALA A 143 -5.20 3.04 -2.27
CA ALA A 143 -6.36 3.60 -2.97
C ALA A 143 -6.34 5.13 -3.14
N LEU A 144 -5.23 5.72 -3.60
CA LEU A 144 -5.09 7.17 -3.82
C LEU A 144 -6.20 7.77 -4.72
N ASP A 145 -6.78 6.97 -5.62
CA ASP A 145 -7.89 7.37 -6.48
C ASP A 145 -9.23 7.58 -5.72
N GLU A 146 -9.27 7.20 -4.43
CA GLU A 146 -10.44 7.42 -3.59
C GLU A 146 -10.42 8.74 -2.80
N ILE A 147 -9.33 9.51 -2.91
CA ILE A 147 -9.25 10.86 -2.33
C ILE A 147 -10.28 11.77 -3.04
N LYS A 148 -11.00 12.55 -2.20
CA LYS A 148 -12.05 13.48 -2.65
C LYS A 148 -11.51 14.51 -3.66
N ASP A 149 -12.37 14.95 -4.55
CA ASP A 149 -12.10 16.01 -5.56
C ASP A 149 -10.93 15.67 -6.49
N ASN A 150 -10.69 14.38 -6.73
CA ASN A 150 -9.58 13.89 -7.57
C ASN A 150 -8.20 14.43 -7.16
N LYS A 151 -7.99 14.69 -5.87
CA LYS A 151 -6.74 15.25 -5.35
C LYS A 151 -5.62 14.24 -5.15
N GLY A 152 -5.86 12.96 -5.42
CA GLY A 152 -4.84 11.89 -5.34
C GLY A 152 -3.60 12.17 -6.18
N PRO A 153 -3.71 12.58 -7.46
CA PRO A 153 -2.56 12.94 -8.28
C PRO A 153 -1.75 14.12 -7.71
N ALA A 154 -2.43 15.16 -7.20
CA ALA A 154 -1.75 16.31 -6.57
C ALA A 154 -0.97 15.88 -5.31
N PHE A 155 -1.59 15.10 -4.42
CA PHE A 155 -0.93 14.54 -3.25
C PHE A 155 0.30 13.70 -3.63
N LEU A 156 0.17 12.85 -4.65
CA LEU A 156 1.30 12.05 -5.13
C LEU A 156 2.42 12.92 -5.67
N SER A 157 2.09 13.99 -6.43
CA SER A 157 3.06 14.97 -6.93
C SER A 157 3.86 15.62 -5.81
N ASP A 158 3.19 16.03 -4.73
CA ASP A 158 3.84 16.66 -3.57
C ASP A 158 4.81 15.66 -2.88
N ILE A 159 4.42 14.40 -2.70
CA ILE A 159 5.30 13.35 -2.16
C ILE A 159 6.49 13.08 -3.07
N LEU A 160 6.28 12.93 -4.38
CA LEU A 160 7.37 12.70 -5.34
C LEU A 160 8.35 13.86 -5.38
N THR A 161 7.86 15.09 -5.29
CA THR A 161 8.67 16.30 -5.21
C THR A 161 9.52 16.27 -3.94
N ALA A 162 8.92 15.98 -2.79
CA ALA A 162 9.66 15.90 -1.53
C ALA A 162 10.74 14.80 -1.55
N ILE A 163 10.45 13.63 -2.13
CA ILE A 163 11.44 12.55 -2.29
C ILE A 163 12.63 13.02 -3.14
N LYS A 164 12.36 13.74 -4.24
CA LYS A 164 13.38 14.24 -5.16
C LYS A 164 14.23 15.35 -4.54
N GLU A 165 13.59 16.34 -3.89
CA GLU A 165 14.27 17.52 -3.36
C GLU A 165 15.07 17.21 -2.10
N TYR A 166 14.52 16.40 -1.20
CA TYR A 166 15.09 16.16 0.13
C TYR A 166 15.73 14.78 0.27
N ASN A 167 15.76 13.98 -0.83
CA ASN A 167 16.39 12.66 -0.87
C ASN A 167 16.06 11.80 0.38
N LEU A 168 14.77 11.63 0.67
CA LEU A 168 14.25 10.95 1.87
C LEU A 168 14.74 9.49 1.98
N ARG A 169 16.02 9.34 2.31
CA ARG A 169 16.67 8.04 2.52
C ARG A 169 16.02 7.34 3.69
N GLY A 170 15.96 6.02 3.63
CA GLY A 170 15.35 5.22 4.70
C GLY A 170 13.82 5.18 4.67
N PHE A 171 13.17 5.87 3.72
CA PHE A 171 11.75 5.64 3.40
C PHE A 171 11.57 4.83 2.12
N LYS A 172 10.55 3.97 2.14
CA LYS A 172 9.99 3.26 1.00
C LYS A 172 8.49 3.51 0.97
N PHE A 173 7.97 4.02 -0.14
CA PHE A 173 6.54 4.33 -0.30
C PHE A 173 5.89 3.29 -1.21
N LEU A 174 5.02 2.44 -0.65
CA LEU A 174 4.14 1.56 -1.41
C LEU A 174 2.81 2.27 -1.63
N VAL A 175 2.53 2.61 -2.87
CA VAL A 175 1.34 3.39 -3.25
C VAL A 175 0.46 2.57 -4.17
N THR A 176 -0.86 2.59 -3.95
CA THR A 176 -1.80 1.97 -4.87
C THR A 176 -2.81 2.96 -5.43
N SER A 177 -3.23 2.70 -6.65
CA SER A 177 -4.33 3.42 -7.31
C SER A 177 -4.97 2.60 -8.42
N ARG A 178 -6.12 3.04 -8.92
CA ARG A 178 -6.56 2.65 -10.25
C ARG A 178 -5.66 3.30 -11.30
N THR A 179 -5.72 2.76 -12.51
CA THR A 179 -5.04 3.37 -13.66
C THR A 179 -5.69 4.72 -13.98
N ASN A 180 -5.06 5.79 -13.53
CA ASN A 180 -5.46 7.18 -13.77
C ASN A 180 -4.40 7.83 -14.68
N PRO A 181 -4.78 8.47 -15.82
CA PRO A 181 -3.83 9.09 -16.74
C PRO A 181 -2.88 10.10 -16.08
N ASP A 182 -3.37 10.90 -15.12
CA ASP A 182 -2.54 11.89 -14.43
C ASP A 182 -1.50 11.23 -13.52
N VAL A 183 -1.89 10.17 -12.80
CA VAL A 183 -0.98 9.38 -11.99
C VAL A 183 0.04 8.65 -12.87
N VAL A 184 -0.38 8.13 -14.03
CA VAL A 184 0.54 7.49 -15.00
C VAL A 184 1.62 8.46 -15.45
N LYS A 185 1.22 9.67 -15.90
CA LYS A 185 2.16 10.72 -16.33
C LYS A 185 3.15 11.11 -15.23
N LEU A 186 2.67 11.30 -13.99
CA LEU A 186 3.53 11.59 -12.84
C LEU A 186 4.54 10.48 -12.59
N CYS A 187 4.08 9.23 -12.59
CA CYS A 187 4.96 8.09 -12.39
C CYS A 187 5.95 7.91 -13.54
N GLU A 188 5.57 8.15 -14.80
CA GLU A 188 6.46 8.08 -15.95
C GLU A 188 7.58 9.11 -15.87
N SER A 189 7.31 10.30 -15.36
CA SER A 189 8.31 11.37 -15.18
C SER A 189 9.26 11.14 -14.00
N PHE A 190 8.92 10.24 -13.06
CA PHE A 190 9.71 10.00 -11.86
C PHE A 190 10.66 8.80 -12.05
N ALA A 191 11.98 9.07 -12.02
CA ALA A 191 13.00 8.05 -12.31
C ALA A 191 13.12 6.99 -11.20
N SER A 192 13.00 7.39 -9.92
CA SER A 192 13.20 6.49 -8.77
C SER A 192 11.92 5.75 -8.37
N LYS A 193 11.37 4.95 -9.29
CA LYS A 193 10.14 4.16 -9.09
C LYS A 193 10.29 2.71 -9.51
N ALA A 194 9.55 1.84 -8.85
CA ALA A 194 9.16 0.53 -9.36
C ALA A 194 7.65 0.53 -9.65
N VAL A 195 7.23 -0.07 -10.73
CA VAL A 195 5.82 -0.11 -11.14
C VAL A 195 5.41 -1.55 -11.35
N CYS A 196 4.32 -1.95 -10.70
CA CYS A 196 3.63 -3.19 -10.98
C CYS A 196 2.19 -2.89 -11.43
N ARG A 197 1.89 -3.29 -12.66
CA ARG A 197 0.53 -3.17 -13.23
C ARG A 197 -0.14 -4.52 -13.15
N LEU A 198 -1.19 -4.65 -12.35
CA LEU A 198 -1.91 -5.92 -12.19
C LEU A 198 -2.61 -6.38 -13.47
N GLN A 199 -2.87 -5.47 -14.40
CA GLN A 199 -3.38 -5.83 -15.73
C GLN A 199 -2.33 -6.50 -16.63
N ASP A 200 -1.04 -6.34 -16.32
CA ASP A 200 0.06 -6.97 -17.07
C ASP A 200 0.36 -8.40 -16.55
N VAL A 201 -0.27 -8.81 -15.46
CA VAL A 201 -0.25 -10.21 -14.99
C VAL A 201 -1.02 -11.06 -16.00
N SER A 202 -0.44 -12.19 -16.41
CA SER A 202 -1.08 -13.05 -17.38
C SER A 202 -2.46 -13.52 -16.88
N ILE A 203 -3.37 -13.76 -17.83
CA ILE A 203 -4.72 -14.24 -17.51
C ILE A 203 -4.64 -15.61 -16.81
N GLU A 204 -3.68 -16.45 -17.20
CA GLU A 204 -3.42 -17.77 -16.63
C GLU A 204 -2.98 -17.65 -15.17
N GLU A 205 -2.03 -16.75 -14.85
CA GLU A 205 -1.57 -16.51 -13.48
C GLU A 205 -2.71 -15.96 -12.61
N ALA A 206 -3.46 -14.99 -13.13
CA ALA A 206 -4.59 -14.42 -12.42
C ALA A 206 -5.70 -15.46 -12.15
N ARG A 207 -5.95 -16.37 -13.13
CA ARG A 207 -6.91 -17.46 -13.01
C ARG A 207 -6.45 -18.49 -11.97
N SER A 208 -5.19 -18.92 -12.04
CA SER A 208 -4.60 -19.86 -11.07
C SER A 208 -4.70 -19.34 -9.64
N ASP A 209 -4.42 -18.06 -9.43
CA ASP A 209 -4.58 -17.40 -8.14
C ASP A 209 -6.04 -17.43 -7.64
N ILE A 210 -6.99 -17.13 -8.53
CA ILE A 210 -8.43 -17.16 -8.20
C ILE A 210 -8.89 -18.58 -7.90
N GLU A 211 -8.45 -19.59 -8.65
CA GLU A 211 -8.77 -20.99 -8.38
C GLU A 211 -8.22 -21.41 -7.01
N THR A 212 -6.98 -21.04 -6.69
CA THR A 212 -6.39 -21.29 -5.35
C THR A 212 -7.21 -20.64 -4.24
N TYR A 213 -7.64 -19.40 -4.45
CA TYR A 213 -8.52 -18.70 -3.51
C TYR A 213 -9.87 -19.43 -3.33
N LEU A 214 -10.51 -19.81 -4.44
CA LEU A 214 -11.81 -20.50 -4.43
C LEU A 214 -11.71 -21.86 -3.74
N LYS A 215 -10.70 -22.69 -4.06
CA LYS A 215 -10.46 -23.99 -3.41
C LYS A 215 -10.27 -23.82 -1.89
N THR A 216 -9.54 -22.82 -1.46
CA THR A 216 -9.33 -22.53 -0.04
C THR A 216 -10.61 -22.10 0.67
N LYS A 217 -11.47 -21.31 0.01
CA LYS A 217 -12.71 -20.80 0.61
C LYS A 217 -13.92 -21.72 0.48
N LEU A 218 -13.91 -22.59 -0.52
CA LEU A 218 -14.97 -23.54 -0.83
C LEU A 218 -14.40 -24.97 -0.95
N PRO A 219 -13.81 -25.52 0.11
CA PRO A 219 -13.12 -26.83 0.02
C PRO A 219 -14.03 -27.96 -0.43
N MET A 220 -15.34 -27.88 -0.12
CA MET A 220 -16.33 -28.87 -0.56
C MET A 220 -16.60 -28.85 -2.07
N LEU A 221 -16.19 -27.81 -2.78
CA LEU A 221 -16.32 -27.65 -4.24
C LEU A 221 -14.95 -27.72 -4.94
N ALA A 222 -13.87 -28.04 -4.26
CA ALA A 222 -12.49 -27.92 -4.74
C ALA A 222 -12.23 -28.62 -6.09
N ASP A 223 -12.89 -29.77 -6.31
CA ASP A 223 -12.72 -30.58 -7.52
C ASP A 223 -13.97 -30.58 -8.42
N SER A 224 -14.90 -29.65 -8.18
CA SER A 224 -16.16 -29.58 -8.93
C SER A 224 -16.05 -28.76 -10.21
N PRO A 225 -16.79 -29.11 -11.28
CA PRO A 225 -16.87 -28.33 -12.51
C PRO A 225 -17.38 -26.90 -12.27
N GLU A 226 -18.23 -26.73 -11.27
CA GLU A 226 -18.81 -25.43 -10.89
C GLU A 226 -17.73 -24.46 -10.38
N LEU A 227 -16.74 -24.95 -9.64
CA LEU A 227 -15.63 -24.11 -9.17
C LEU A 227 -14.75 -23.65 -10.35
N VAL A 228 -14.49 -24.53 -11.32
CA VAL A 228 -13.73 -24.20 -12.54
C VAL A 228 -14.46 -23.13 -13.34
N GLU A 229 -15.78 -23.29 -13.54
CA GLU A 229 -16.61 -22.31 -14.24
C GLU A 229 -16.66 -20.97 -13.48
N LEU A 230 -16.71 -20.99 -12.16
CA LEU A 230 -16.66 -19.78 -11.32
C LEU A 230 -15.33 -19.03 -11.51
N GLY A 231 -14.21 -19.75 -11.52
CA GLY A 231 -12.89 -19.20 -11.80
C GLY A 231 -12.80 -18.59 -13.21
N ARG A 232 -13.34 -19.24 -14.20
CA ARG A 232 -13.41 -18.74 -15.58
C ARG A 232 -14.22 -17.44 -15.67
N ARG A 233 -15.41 -17.38 -15.03
CA ARG A 233 -16.27 -16.19 -15.01
C ARG A 233 -15.67 -15.01 -14.25
N ALA A 234 -14.81 -15.28 -13.28
CA ALA A 234 -14.13 -14.22 -12.52
C ALA A 234 -13.21 -13.36 -13.41
N GLY A 235 -12.73 -13.89 -14.55
CA GLY A 235 -12.02 -13.10 -15.57
C GLY A 235 -10.77 -12.37 -15.02
N GLY A 236 -10.09 -12.93 -14.00
CA GLY A 236 -8.95 -12.30 -13.33
C GLY A 236 -9.32 -11.31 -12.19
N LEU A 237 -10.61 -11.09 -11.91
CA LEU A 237 -11.08 -10.17 -10.88
C LEU A 237 -11.42 -10.88 -9.58
N PHE A 238 -10.63 -10.66 -8.55
CA PHE A 238 -10.85 -11.24 -7.21
C PHE A 238 -12.17 -10.82 -6.57
N ILE A 239 -12.68 -9.62 -6.88
CA ILE A 239 -13.97 -9.17 -6.32
C ILE A 239 -15.13 -10.07 -6.75
N TYR A 240 -15.11 -10.59 -7.99
CA TYR A 240 -16.12 -11.52 -8.46
C TYR A 240 -16.07 -12.84 -7.67
N ALA A 241 -14.88 -13.42 -7.53
CA ALA A 241 -14.68 -14.65 -6.77
C ALA A 241 -15.09 -14.47 -5.29
N ALA A 242 -14.69 -13.36 -4.66
CA ALA A 242 -15.03 -13.07 -3.27
C ALA A 242 -16.55 -12.88 -3.08
N THR A 243 -17.21 -12.20 -4.01
CA THR A 243 -18.68 -12.03 -3.96
C THR A 243 -19.40 -13.38 -4.09
N ALA A 244 -18.95 -14.24 -5.01
CA ALA A 244 -19.51 -15.56 -5.18
C ALA A 244 -19.32 -16.43 -3.93
N VAL A 245 -18.13 -16.43 -3.32
CA VAL A 245 -17.87 -17.12 -2.05
C VAL A 245 -18.83 -16.63 -0.96
N ASN A 246 -18.94 -15.31 -0.79
CA ASN A 246 -19.82 -14.74 0.23
C ASN A 246 -21.31 -15.12 0.03
N ASN A 247 -21.77 -15.16 -1.21
CA ASN A 247 -23.14 -15.59 -1.52
C ASN A 247 -23.36 -17.07 -1.20
N LEU A 248 -22.45 -17.95 -1.64
CA LEU A 248 -22.56 -19.38 -1.40
C LEU A 248 -22.50 -19.72 0.09
N THR A 249 -21.58 -19.10 0.85
CA THR A 249 -21.45 -19.36 2.30
C THR A 249 -22.64 -18.84 3.10
N ARG A 250 -23.27 -17.73 2.69
CA ARG A 250 -24.50 -17.23 3.33
C ARG A 250 -25.68 -18.19 3.10
N HIS A 251 -25.85 -18.71 1.91
CA HIS A 251 -26.94 -19.63 1.61
C HIS A 251 -26.79 -20.98 2.33
N THR A 252 -25.58 -21.51 2.47
CA THR A 252 -25.35 -22.74 3.23
C THR A 252 -25.62 -22.60 4.74
N SER A 253 -25.42 -21.40 5.31
CA SER A 253 -25.75 -21.12 6.73
C SER A 253 -27.26 -20.94 7.00
N ILE A 254 -28.06 -20.64 5.98
CA ILE A 254 -29.53 -20.50 6.11
C ILE A 254 -30.24 -21.86 5.98
N THR A 255 -29.69 -22.77 5.16
CA THR A 255 -30.26 -24.12 4.97
C THR A 255 -29.88 -25.11 6.08
N ALA A 256 -28.96 -24.77 6.98
CA ALA A 256 -28.52 -25.54 8.13
C ALA A 256 -29.26 -25.22 9.46
N ARG A 257 -30.31 -24.40 9.40
CA ARG A 257 -31.25 -24.13 10.49
C ARG A 257 -32.63 -24.69 10.15
#